data_e54f9fa7925149aee442378e584be08f
#
_entry.id   e54f9fa7925149aee442378e584be08f
#
_cell.length_a   1.000
_cell.length_b   1.000
_cell.length_c   1.000
_cell.angle_alpha   90.00
_cell.angle_beta   90.00
_cell.angle_gamma   90.00
#
_symmetry.space_group_name_H-M   'P 1'
#
loop_
_entity.id
_entity.type
_entity.pdbx_description
1 polymer ?
#
loop_
_entity_poly.entity_id
_entity_poly.type
_entity_poly.pdbx_seq_one_letter_code
_entity_poly.pdbx_strand_id
1 'polypeptide(L)'
;MVPDIPSIMGISPFKTRWQLLQEKAGIVEPEEVDNAYIDYGVEMEKYIRGYINLEYEKDEFIEDTLIIPVDDNIGYRCNVDGRNSDTILEIKTTSQIKEKLDDYKTYLVQLLYYMYNYKYEKGILAIFKRPEDFNTDFDPEQLIVYNINITDYNALVEEIKNAVNQFRVDLYKLKENKELAESDFIPVEIVNYANEIQIIEDRLKIYKQLEKEQEELKTKLYESMLSSGIKTWTTPNNIKITLVEEIPASVIKEEKFDEETFKIENQDVYKQYLKIVEKKKNGRKGFIRISVGKEDK
;
A
#
# COMPACT_ATOMS: atom_id res chain seq x y z
N MET A 1 -16.89 2.41 11.50
CA MET A 1 -17.07 1.33 10.48
C MET A 1 -16.03 1.54 9.39
N VAL A 2 -15.22 0.53 9.07
CA VAL A 2 -14.19 0.66 8.01
C VAL A 2 -14.86 1.05 6.70
N PRO A 3 -14.43 2.11 6.03
CA PRO A 3 -15.07 2.59 4.82
C PRO A 3 -14.96 1.55 3.71
N ASP A 4 -16.10 1.26 3.08
CA ASP A 4 -16.20 0.22 2.03
C ASP A 4 -15.46 0.61 0.73
N ILE A 5 -15.27 1.88 0.45
CA ILE A 5 -14.69 2.35 -0.83
C ILE A 5 -13.26 1.83 -1.08
N PRO A 6 -12.32 1.90 -0.14
CA PRO A 6 -11.00 1.30 -0.34
C PRO A 6 -11.06 -0.20 -0.63
N SER A 7 -11.96 -0.94 0.02
CA SER A 7 -12.14 -2.38 -0.23
C SER A 7 -12.76 -2.64 -1.60
N ILE A 8 -13.75 -1.86 -2.02
CA ILE A 8 -14.35 -1.92 -3.35
C ILE A 8 -13.31 -1.72 -4.44
N MET A 9 -12.38 -0.79 -4.23
CA MET A 9 -11.28 -0.49 -5.16
C MET A 9 -10.10 -1.46 -5.05
N GLY A 10 -10.12 -2.41 -4.10
CA GLY A 10 -9.04 -3.37 -3.89
C GLY A 10 -7.74 -2.78 -3.32
N ILE A 11 -7.81 -1.61 -2.67
CA ILE A 11 -6.67 -0.90 -2.07
C ILE A 11 -6.68 -0.88 -0.53
N SER A 12 -7.70 -1.47 0.08
CA SER A 12 -7.78 -1.59 1.55
C SER A 12 -6.71 -2.56 2.07
N PRO A 13 -5.95 -2.20 3.12
CA PRO A 13 -5.03 -3.14 3.77
C PRO A 13 -5.74 -4.10 4.74
N PHE A 14 -7.04 -3.88 5.05
CA PHE A 14 -7.75 -4.59 6.10
C PHE A 14 -8.74 -5.63 5.57
N LYS A 15 -9.37 -5.36 4.42
CA LYS A 15 -10.42 -6.20 3.86
C LYS A 15 -10.32 -6.24 2.34
N THR A 16 -10.33 -7.45 1.77
CA THR A 16 -10.35 -7.61 0.32
C THR A 16 -11.71 -7.27 -0.27
N ARG A 17 -11.74 -7.00 -1.57
CA ARG A 17 -13.00 -6.77 -2.31
C ARG A 17 -13.93 -7.99 -2.24
N TRP A 18 -13.35 -9.20 -2.30
CA TRP A 18 -14.11 -10.45 -2.22
C TRP A 18 -14.75 -10.66 -0.83
N GLN A 19 -13.99 -10.46 0.24
CA GLN A 19 -14.53 -10.52 1.61
C GLN A 19 -15.70 -9.55 1.80
N LEU A 20 -15.55 -8.31 1.34
CA LEU A 20 -16.62 -7.33 1.41
C LEU A 20 -17.85 -7.78 0.60
N LEU A 21 -17.63 -8.34 -0.59
CA LEU A 21 -18.72 -8.81 -1.46
C LEU A 21 -19.52 -9.94 -0.78
N GLN A 22 -18.84 -10.90 -0.14
CA GLN A 22 -19.48 -11.99 0.60
C GLN A 22 -20.30 -11.48 1.79
N GLU A 23 -19.75 -10.52 2.57
CA GLU A 23 -20.47 -9.88 3.68
C GLU A 23 -21.74 -9.17 3.20
N LYS A 24 -21.64 -8.36 2.12
CA LYS A 24 -22.78 -7.63 1.56
C LYS A 24 -23.81 -8.56 0.90
N ALA A 25 -23.40 -9.74 0.44
CA ALA A 25 -24.29 -10.78 -0.08
C ALA A 25 -24.95 -11.59 1.05
N GLY A 26 -24.55 -11.44 2.31
CA GLY A 26 -25.04 -12.21 3.44
C GLY A 26 -24.62 -13.69 3.37
N ILE A 27 -23.40 -13.94 2.90
CA ILE A 27 -22.76 -15.27 2.88
C ILE A 27 -21.90 -15.44 4.13
N VAL A 28 -21.22 -14.37 4.51
CA VAL A 28 -20.34 -14.31 5.71
C VAL A 28 -20.82 -13.17 6.58
N GLU A 29 -20.89 -13.41 7.89
CA GLU A 29 -21.16 -12.33 8.85
C GLU A 29 -19.97 -11.37 8.92
N PRO A 30 -20.20 -10.06 9.01
CA PRO A 30 -19.14 -9.09 9.21
C PRO A 30 -18.36 -9.42 10.50
N GLU A 31 -17.04 -9.39 10.42
CA GLU A 31 -16.20 -9.52 11.60
C GLU A 31 -16.39 -8.30 12.51
N GLU A 32 -16.83 -8.55 13.75
CA GLU A 32 -16.87 -7.51 14.78
C GLU A 32 -15.43 -7.24 15.26
N VAL A 33 -14.90 -6.10 14.85
CA VAL A 33 -13.56 -5.67 15.25
C VAL A 33 -13.72 -4.78 16.49
N ASP A 34 -13.66 -5.39 17.67
CA ASP A 34 -13.44 -4.65 18.94
C ASP A 34 -11.96 -4.25 19.01
N ASN A 35 -11.68 -2.98 18.74
CA ASN A 35 -10.32 -2.52 18.56
C ASN A 35 -10.12 -1.12 19.13
N ALA A 36 -9.23 -1.02 20.12
CA ALA A 36 -8.87 0.24 20.77
C ALA A 36 -8.49 1.37 19.78
N TYR A 37 -8.03 1.03 18.58
CA TYR A 37 -7.74 2.03 17.52
C TYR A 37 -9.00 2.66 16.96
N ILE A 38 -10.07 1.88 16.82
CA ILE A 38 -11.36 2.36 16.32
C ILE A 38 -12.03 3.23 17.37
N ASP A 39 -12.06 2.74 18.62
CA ASP A 39 -12.67 3.46 19.74
C ASP A 39 -12.00 4.82 19.96
N TYR A 40 -10.66 4.83 19.93
CA TYR A 40 -9.88 6.05 20.00
C TYR A 40 -10.20 7.00 18.84
N GLY A 41 -10.29 6.49 17.62
CA GLY A 41 -10.65 7.28 16.44
C GLY A 41 -11.98 7.97 16.60
N VAL A 42 -13.01 7.21 16.99
CA VAL A 42 -14.37 7.73 17.21
C VAL A 42 -14.40 8.78 18.33
N GLU A 43 -13.66 8.54 19.42
CA GLU A 43 -13.60 9.51 20.50
C GLU A 43 -12.93 10.82 20.09
N MET A 44 -11.86 10.75 19.29
CA MET A 44 -11.10 11.91 18.85
C MET A 44 -11.82 12.75 17.79
N GLU A 45 -12.74 12.18 17.01
CA GLU A 45 -13.47 12.90 15.96
C GLU A 45 -14.13 14.19 16.49
N LYS A 46 -14.76 14.14 17.65
CA LYS A 46 -15.43 15.32 18.25
C LYS A 46 -14.46 16.45 18.60
N TYR A 47 -13.26 16.12 19.09
CA TYR A 47 -12.25 17.13 19.46
C TYR A 47 -11.61 17.74 18.22
N ILE A 48 -11.28 16.92 17.22
CA ILE A 48 -10.71 17.37 15.95
C ILE A 48 -11.71 18.24 15.21
N ARG A 49 -12.97 17.81 15.09
CA ARG A 49 -14.05 18.60 14.48
C ARG A 49 -14.28 19.92 15.22
N GLY A 50 -14.30 19.89 16.56
CA GLY A 50 -14.41 21.08 17.40
C GLY A 50 -13.29 22.09 17.14
N TYR A 51 -12.04 21.61 17.05
CA TYR A 51 -10.91 22.47 16.71
C TYR A 51 -11.03 23.07 15.31
N ILE A 52 -11.37 22.27 14.30
CA ILE A 52 -11.58 22.76 12.93
C ILE A 52 -12.70 23.77 12.88
N ASN A 53 -13.78 23.62 13.63
CA ASN A 53 -14.87 24.57 13.73
C ASN A 53 -14.43 25.93 14.30
N LEU A 54 -13.44 25.96 15.20
CA LEU A 54 -12.87 27.22 15.68
C LEU A 54 -12.09 27.98 14.61
N GLU A 55 -11.44 27.27 13.70
CA GLU A 55 -10.70 27.86 12.57
C GLU A 55 -11.64 28.34 11.45
N TYR A 56 -12.82 27.70 11.29
CA TYR A 56 -13.84 28.04 10.30
C TYR A 56 -15.00 28.81 10.94
N GLU A 57 -14.75 30.06 11.31
CA GLU A 57 -15.64 30.93 12.12
C GLU A 57 -17.08 31.11 11.60
N LYS A 58 -17.40 30.72 10.37
CA LYS A 58 -18.66 31.08 9.72
C LYS A 58 -19.67 29.96 9.53
N ASP A 59 -19.24 28.69 9.58
CA ASP A 59 -20.10 27.57 9.20
C ASP A 59 -19.58 26.28 9.81
N GLU A 60 -20.24 25.84 10.85
CA GLU A 60 -19.80 24.68 11.62
C GLU A 60 -19.97 23.37 10.86
N PHE A 61 -18.98 22.50 10.95
CA PHE A 61 -19.08 21.11 10.51
C PHE A 61 -19.91 20.30 11.51
N ILE A 62 -20.95 19.67 10.99
CA ILE A 62 -21.81 18.74 11.73
C ILE A 62 -21.74 17.35 11.12
N GLU A 63 -21.80 16.30 11.94
CA GLU A 63 -21.93 14.93 11.47
C GLU A 63 -23.19 14.78 10.61
N ASP A 64 -23.08 13.98 9.54
CA ASP A 64 -24.24 13.74 8.69
C ASP A 64 -24.18 12.33 8.06
N THR A 65 -25.33 11.84 7.67
CA THR A 65 -25.48 10.58 6.94
C THR A 65 -26.37 10.79 5.73
N LEU A 66 -25.79 10.60 4.54
CA LEU A 66 -26.54 10.56 3.30
C LEU A 66 -26.85 9.11 2.93
N ILE A 67 -28.11 8.81 2.68
CA ILE A 67 -28.58 7.52 2.16
C ILE A 67 -29.10 7.75 0.74
N ILE A 68 -28.50 7.05 -0.22
CA ILE A 68 -28.87 7.12 -1.64
C ILE A 68 -29.48 5.77 -2.00
N PRO A 69 -30.80 5.66 -2.11
CA PRO A 69 -31.43 4.42 -2.54
C PRO A 69 -31.08 4.15 -4.01
N VAL A 70 -30.73 2.91 -4.31
CA VAL A 70 -30.50 2.45 -5.68
C VAL A 70 -31.72 1.67 -6.16
N ASP A 71 -32.25 0.78 -5.31
CA ASP A 71 -33.49 0.02 -5.48
C ASP A 71 -34.04 -0.39 -4.10
N ASP A 72 -35.07 -1.26 -4.08
CA ASP A 72 -35.72 -1.71 -2.83
C ASP A 72 -34.79 -2.48 -1.88
N ASN A 73 -33.65 -2.99 -2.35
CA ASN A 73 -32.76 -3.89 -1.63
C ASN A 73 -31.35 -3.35 -1.41
N ILE A 74 -30.95 -2.33 -2.17
CA ILE A 74 -29.59 -1.80 -2.15
C ILE A 74 -29.62 -0.27 -2.09
N GLY A 75 -28.82 0.29 -1.21
CA GLY A 75 -28.53 1.72 -1.11
C GLY A 75 -27.08 1.98 -0.75
N TYR A 76 -26.60 3.13 -1.15
CA TYR A 76 -25.31 3.64 -0.70
C TYR A 76 -25.50 4.47 0.57
N ARG A 77 -24.54 4.35 1.49
CA ARG A 77 -24.53 5.13 2.72
C ARG A 77 -23.20 5.85 2.84
N CYS A 78 -23.27 7.17 2.99
CA CYS A 78 -22.14 8.04 3.24
C CYS A 78 -22.27 8.61 4.66
N ASN A 79 -21.46 8.13 5.59
CA ASN A 79 -21.32 8.72 6.91
C ASN A 79 -20.12 9.65 6.86
N VAL A 80 -20.33 10.93 7.01
CA VAL A 80 -19.27 11.93 7.00
C VAL A 80 -19.01 12.41 8.42
N ASP A 81 -17.73 12.57 8.78
CA ASP A 81 -17.33 13.03 10.10
C ASP A 81 -17.70 14.50 10.32
N GLY A 82 -17.91 15.22 9.22
CA GLY A 82 -18.48 16.56 9.25
C GLY A 82 -18.86 17.06 7.86
N ARG A 83 -19.90 17.86 7.78
CA ARG A 83 -20.18 18.72 6.64
C ARG A 83 -20.68 20.09 7.08
N ASN A 84 -20.40 21.09 6.28
CA ASN A 84 -21.04 22.40 6.38
C ASN A 84 -21.82 22.72 5.08
N SER A 85 -22.00 23.98 4.72
CA SER A 85 -22.77 24.37 3.54
C SER A 85 -22.15 23.97 2.21
N ASP A 86 -20.81 23.86 2.12
CA ASP A 86 -20.10 23.62 0.84
C ASP A 86 -18.90 22.65 0.93
N THR A 87 -18.57 22.15 2.11
CA THR A 87 -17.36 21.37 2.35
C THR A 87 -17.66 20.08 3.14
N ILE A 88 -17.02 18.96 2.75
CA ILE A 88 -17.03 17.70 3.49
C ILE A 88 -15.75 17.60 4.32
N LEU A 89 -15.89 17.18 5.57
CA LEU A 89 -14.80 16.89 6.47
C LEU A 89 -14.72 15.37 6.70
N GLU A 90 -13.53 14.82 6.49
CA GLU A 90 -13.16 13.45 6.83
C GLU A 90 -12.00 13.47 7.81
N ILE A 91 -12.13 12.75 8.92
CA ILE A 91 -11.17 12.71 10.02
C ILE A 91 -10.56 11.32 10.10
N LYS A 92 -9.24 11.25 10.23
CA LYS A 92 -8.54 9.98 10.41
C LYS A 92 -7.46 10.09 11.48
N THR A 93 -7.35 9.06 12.31
CA THR A 93 -6.27 8.90 13.27
C THR A 93 -5.25 7.88 12.75
N THR A 94 -3.96 8.14 12.96
CA THR A 94 -2.87 7.26 12.52
C THR A 94 -1.73 7.26 13.53
N SER A 95 -0.98 6.16 13.62
CA SER A 95 0.25 6.11 14.45
C SER A 95 1.44 6.83 13.82
N GLN A 96 1.42 7.01 12.49
CA GLN A 96 2.52 7.63 11.75
C GLN A 96 1.99 8.63 10.73
N ILE A 97 2.53 9.84 10.78
CA ILE A 97 2.31 10.84 9.73
C ILE A 97 3.19 10.50 8.53
N LYS A 98 2.59 10.53 7.35
CA LYS A 98 3.27 10.37 6.07
C LYS A 98 3.50 11.74 5.44
N GLU A 99 4.55 11.84 4.62
CA GLU A 99 4.97 13.12 4.06
C GLU A 99 4.04 13.69 2.97
N LYS A 100 3.32 12.81 2.27
CA LYS A 100 2.55 13.20 1.09
C LYS A 100 1.11 12.74 1.17
N LEU A 101 0.21 13.54 0.62
CA LEU A 101 -1.21 13.21 0.49
C LEU A 101 -1.42 11.88 -0.29
N ASP A 102 -0.62 11.61 -1.31
CA ASP A 102 -0.70 10.37 -2.10
C ASP A 102 -0.51 9.09 -1.25
N ASP A 103 0.20 9.19 -0.13
CA ASP A 103 0.38 8.08 0.79
C ASP A 103 -0.88 7.76 1.62
N TYR A 104 -1.87 8.65 1.58
CA TYR A 104 -3.19 8.50 2.21
C TYR A 104 -4.30 8.17 1.20
N LYS A 105 -3.95 7.53 0.09
CA LYS A 105 -4.90 7.23 -1.00
C LYS A 105 -6.17 6.55 -0.51
N THR A 106 -6.11 5.66 0.48
CA THR A 106 -7.29 4.99 1.06
C THR A 106 -8.27 5.98 1.71
N TYR A 107 -7.78 7.02 2.37
CA TYR A 107 -8.61 8.04 2.98
C TYR A 107 -9.14 9.04 1.94
N LEU A 108 -8.28 9.40 0.99
CA LEU A 108 -8.64 10.31 -0.09
C LEU A 108 -9.78 9.76 -0.95
N VAL A 109 -9.76 8.48 -1.34
CA VAL A 109 -10.85 7.90 -2.16
C VAL A 109 -12.17 7.87 -1.41
N GLN A 110 -12.16 7.71 -0.09
CA GLN A 110 -13.35 7.80 0.74
C GLN A 110 -13.93 9.22 0.73
N LEU A 111 -13.09 10.22 0.99
CA LEU A 111 -13.51 11.64 0.97
C LEU A 111 -14.05 12.03 -0.42
N LEU A 112 -13.36 11.69 -1.50
CA LEU A 112 -13.80 11.99 -2.87
C LEU A 112 -15.16 11.34 -3.19
N TYR A 113 -15.39 10.11 -2.73
CA TYR A 113 -16.68 9.45 -2.88
C TYR A 113 -17.80 10.20 -2.14
N TYR A 114 -17.54 10.68 -0.94
CA TYR A 114 -18.49 11.48 -0.19
C TYR A 114 -18.76 12.82 -0.87
N MET A 115 -17.73 13.55 -1.26
CA MET A 115 -17.84 14.83 -1.99
C MET A 115 -18.69 14.67 -3.25
N TYR A 116 -18.44 13.59 -4.04
CA TYR A 116 -19.21 13.30 -5.25
C TYR A 116 -20.70 13.08 -4.94
N ASN A 117 -21.04 12.32 -3.92
CA ASN A 117 -22.42 12.00 -3.58
C ASN A 117 -23.17 13.19 -2.98
N TYR A 118 -22.49 13.99 -2.16
CA TYR A 118 -23.04 15.24 -1.63
C TYR A 118 -23.06 16.39 -2.66
N LYS A 119 -22.40 16.22 -3.81
CA LYS A 119 -22.24 17.23 -4.86
C LYS A 119 -21.47 18.46 -4.36
N TYR A 120 -20.45 18.24 -3.56
CA TYR A 120 -19.58 19.27 -3.01
C TYR A 120 -18.23 19.28 -3.74
N GLU A 121 -17.72 20.49 -4.03
CA GLU A 121 -16.43 20.66 -4.69
C GLU A 121 -15.27 20.67 -3.69
N LYS A 122 -15.54 21.03 -2.44
CA LYS A 122 -14.52 21.17 -1.41
C LYS A 122 -14.58 20.01 -0.41
N GLY A 123 -13.41 19.58 0.01
CA GLY A 123 -13.25 18.60 1.07
C GLY A 123 -12.05 18.91 1.94
N ILE A 124 -12.11 18.48 3.18
CA ILE A 124 -11.01 18.52 4.14
C ILE A 124 -10.71 17.10 4.59
N LEU A 125 -9.45 16.68 4.42
CA LEU A 125 -8.93 15.48 5.03
C LEU A 125 -8.06 15.88 6.23
N ALA A 126 -8.56 15.61 7.44
CA ALA A 126 -7.89 15.89 8.69
C ALA A 126 -7.25 14.62 9.24
N ILE A 127 -5.92 14.59 9.38
CA ILE A 127 -5.16 13.44 9.84
C ILE A 127 -4.48 13.78 11.15
N PHE A 128 -4.89 13.09 12.21
CA PHE A 128 -4.35 13.27 13.54
C PHE A 128 -3.40 12.12 13.90
N LYS A 129 -2.21 12.49 14.38
CA LYS A 129 -1.25 11.50 14.87
C LYS A 129 -1.62 11.06 16.26
N ARG A 130 -2.05 9.81 16.37
CA ARG A 130 -2.41 9.19 17.63
C ARG A 130 -1.17 8.92 18.50
N PRO A 131 -1.16 9.27 19.80
CA PRO A 131 -0.11 8.87 20.72
C PRO A 131 -0.16 7.33 20.98
N GLU A 132 0.96 6.77 21.43
CA GLU A 132 1.09 5.32 21.68
C GLU A 132 0.22 4.83 22.84
N ASP A 133 0.02 5.66 23.86
CA ASP A 133 -0.73 5.37 25.08
C ASP A 133 -2.25 5.62 24.95
N PHE A 134 -2.72 5.97 23.74
CA PHE A 134 -4.13 6.31 23.48
C PHE A 134 -4.66 7.45 24.36
N ASN A 135 -3.80 8.35 24.82
CA ASN A 135 -4.23 9.55 25.51
C ASN A 135 -5.13 10.40 24.59
N THR A 136 -6.30 10.81 25.12
CA THR A 136 -7.30 11.60 24.39
C THR A 136 -7.11 13.10 24.54
N ASP A 137 -6.04 13.57 25.13
CA ASP A 137 -5.67 14.98 25.14
C ASP A 137 -5.36 15.43 23.71
N PHE A 138 -6.16 16.35 23.21
CA PHE A 138 -6.01 16.85 21.85
C PHE A 138 -4.87 17.85 21.74
N ASP A 139 -3.87 17.54 20.91
CA ASP A 139 -2.75 18.40 20.59
C ASP A 139 -2.82 18.85 19.13
N PRO A 140 -3.14 20.13 18.84
CA PRO A 140 -3.22 20.63 17.47
C PRO A 140 -1.94 20.46 16.64
N GLU A 141 -0.77 20.39 17.27
CA GLU A 141 0.52 20.20 16.56
C GLU A 141 0.62 18.81 15.93
N GLN A 142 -0.19 17.85 16.35
CA GLN A 142 -0.27 16.52 15.78
C GLN A 142 -1.31 16.40 14.65
N LEU A 143 -2.00 17.51 14.29
CA LEU A 143 -3.02 17.53 13.25
C LEU A 143 -2.44 18.06 11.93
N ILE A 144 -2.64 17.29 10.85
CA ILE A 144 -2.37 17.75 9.48
C ILE A 144 -3.70 17.86 8.75
N VAL A 145 -3.92 18.99 8.07
CA VAL A 145 -5.15 19.29 7.35
C VAL A 145 -4.81 19.48 5.87
N TYR A 146 -5.45 18.68 5.02
CA TYR A 146 -5.37 18.81 3.57
C TYR A 146 -6.69 19.36 3.02
N ASN A 147 -6.61 20.46 2.30
CA ASN A 147 -7.74 21.01 1.54
C ASN A 147 -7.79 20.34 0.17
N ILE A 148 -8.92 19.73 -0.16
CA ILE A 148 -9.14 18.95 -1.37
C ILE A 148 -10.16 19.67 -2.25
N ASN A 149 -9.85 19.80 -3.54
CA ASN A 149 -10.82 20.17 -4.55
C ASN A 149 -11.09 18.95 -5.43
N ILE A 150 -12.35 18.54 -5.55
CA ILE A 150 -12.72 17.34 -6.31
C ILE A 150 -12.34 17.45 -7.80
N THR A 151 -12.30 18.64 -8.34
CA THR A 151 -11.95 18.87 -9.76
C THR A 151 -10.51 18.48 -10.10
N ASP A 152 -9.61 18.50 -9.11
CA ASP A 152 -8.22 18.07 -9.29
C ASP A 152 -8.09 16.55 -9.40
N TYR A 153 -9.16 15.79 -9.08
CA TYR A 153 -9.20 14.34 -9.01
C TYR A 153 -10.23 13.71 -9.95
N ASN A 154 -10.64 14.37 -11.01
CA ASN A 154 -11.70 13.91 -11.91
C ASN A 154 -11.48 12.45 -12.40
N ALA A 155 -10.25 12.10 -12.79
CA ALA A 155 -9.95 10.74 -13.24
C ALA A 155 -10.14 9.71 -12.12
N LEU A 156 -9.71 10.03 -10.89
CA LEU A 156 -9.87 9.15 -9.73
C LEU A 156 -11.34 9.03 -9.30
N VAL A 157 -12.11 10.09 -9.40
CA VAL A 157 -13.57 10.07 -9.14
C VAL A 157 -14.28 9.15 -10.14
N GLU A 158 -13.92 9.19 -11.42
CA GLU A 158 -14.47 8.27 -12.42
C GLU A 158 -14.05 6.81 -12.15
N GLU A 159 -12.81 6.58 -11.71
CA GLU A 159 -12.34 5.25 -11.29
C GLU A 159 -13.17 4.72 -10.10
N ILE A 160 -13.42 5.56 -9.08
CA ILE A 160 -14.26 5.22 -7.92
C ILE A 160 -15.68 4.86 -8.36
N LYS A 161 -16.31 5.67 -9.21
CA LYS A 161 -17.66 5.44 -9.74
C LYS A 161 -17.77 4.11 -10.48
N ASN A 162 -16.80 3.84 -11.35
CA ASN A 162 -16.75 2.59 -12.10
C ASN A 162 -16.57 1.38 -11.17
N ALA A 163 -15.69 1.48 -10.18
CA ALA A 163 -15.49 0.42 -9.19
C ALA A 163 -16.76 0.14 -8.37
N VAL A 164 -17.46 1.18 -7.90
CA VAL A 164 -18.70 1.06 -7.14
C VAL A 164 -19.82 0.46 -8.01
N ASN A 165 -19.95 0.88 -9.26
CA ASN A 165 -20.93 0.32 -10.18
C ASN A 165 -20.65 -1.16 -10.48
N GLN A 166 -19.38 -1.53 -10.72
CA GLN A 166 -19.02 -2.93 -10.93
C GLN A 166 -19.26 -3.77 -9.67
N PHE A 167 -18.92 -3.24 -8.50
CA PHE A 167 -19.19 -3.93 -7.24
C PHE A 167 -20.69 -4.22 -7.05
N ARG A 168 -21.55 -3.28 -7.42
CA ARG A 168 -23.00 -3.48 -7.39
C ARG A 168 -23.45 -4.61 -8.31
N VAL A 169 -22.96 -4.62 -9.55
CA VAL A 169 -23.26 -5.70 -10.52
C VAL A 169 -22.84 -7.06 -9.97
N ASP A 170 -21.64 -7.14 -9.41
CA ASP A 170 -21.11 -8.37 -8.81
C ASP A 170 -21.91 -8.78 -7.58
N LEU A 171 -22.38 -7.83 -6.78
CA LEU A 171 -23.22 -8.10 -5.62
C LEU A 171 -24.55 -8.73 -6.01
N TYR A 172 -25.21 -8.23 -7.06
CA TYR A 172 -26.41 -8.87 -7.58
C TYR A 172 -26.15 -10.29 -8.07
N LYS A 173 -25.09 -10.47 -8.88
CA LYS A 173 -24.68 -11.77 -9.39
C LYS A 173 -24.44 -12.78 -8.25
N LEU A 174 -23.73 -12.36 -7.19
CA LEU A 174 -23.45 -13.22 -6.03
C LEU A 174 -24.71 -13.50 -5.18
N LYS A 175 -25.63 -12.53 -5.05
CA LYS A 175 -26.92 -12.75 -4.36
C LYS A 175 -27.81 -13.75 -5.09
N GLU A 176 -27.78 -13.76 -6.42
CA GLU A 176 -28.53 -14.71 -7.25
C GLU A 176 -27.92 -16.12 -7.18
N ASN A 177 -26.59 -16.23 -7.13
CA ASN A 177 -25.89 -17.51 -7.02
C ASN A 177 -24.75 -17.41 -5.98
N LYS A 178 -25.02 -17.89 -4.76
CA LYS A 178 -24.10 -17.83 -3.63
C LYS A 178 -22.95 -18.86 -3.70
N GLU A 179 -22.97 -19.77 -4.67
CA GLU A 179 -21.91 -20.79 -4.87
C GLU A 179 -20.76 -20.28 -5.76
N LEU A 180 -20.88 -19.08 -6.31
CA LEU A 180 -19.83 -18.48 -7.13
C LEU A 180 -18.56 -18.25 -6.31
N ALA A 181 -17.41 -18.54 -6.92
CA ALA A 181 -16.08 -18.31 -6.36
C ALA A 181 -15.56 -16.92 -6.76
N GLU A 182 -14.51 -16.44 -6.09
CA GLU A 182 -13.87 -15.17 -6.42
C GLU A 182 -13.41 -15.12 -7.88
N SER A 183 -12.91 -16.24 -8.43
CA SER A 183 -12.48 -16.35 -9.83
C SER A 183 -13.57 -16.05 -10.85
N ASP A 184 -14.86 -16.22 -10.48
CA ASP A 184 -15.99 -15.93 -11.35
C ASP A 184 -16.27 -14.43 -11.55
N PHE A 185 -15.58 -13.59 -10.74
CA PHE A 185 -15.63 -12.14 -10.79
C PHE A 185 -14.33 -11.51 -11.32
N ILE A 186 -13.36 -12.34 -11.70
CA ILE A 186 -12.09 -11.93 -12.28
C ILE A 186 -12.14 -12.25 -13.79
N PRO A 187 -11.69 -11.34 -14.66
CA PRO A 187 -11.58 -11.63 -16.09
C PRO A 187 -10.79 -12.92 -16.35
N VAL A 188 -11.33 -13.79 -17.22
CA VAL A 188 -10.76 -15.12 -17.53
C VAL A 188 -9.29 -15.04 -17.97
N GLU A 189 -8.93 -13.99 -18.70
CA GLU A 189 -7.55 -13.74 -19.15
C GLU A 189 -6.60 -13.56 -17.96
N ILE A 190 -7.05 -12.85 -16.90
CA ILE A 190 -6.24 -12.64 -15.69
C ILE A 190 -6.05 -13.96 -14.96
N VAL A 191 -7.11 -14.76 -14.83
CA VAL A 191 -7.05 -16.09 -14.20
C VAL A 191 -6.07 -17.01 -14.97
N ASN A 192 -6.16 -17.00 -16.30
CA ASN A 192 -5.27 -17.80 -17.14
C ASN A 192 -3.81 -17.39 -16.99
N TYR A 193 -3.50 -16.08 -17.06
CA TYR A 193 -2.13 -15.60 -16.85
C TYR A 193 -1.61 -15.92 -15.44
N ALA A 194 -2.45 -15.79 -14.42
CA ALA A 194 -2.05 -16.15 -13.06
C ALA A 194 -1.69 -17.63 -12.93
N ASN A 195 -2.47 -18.52 -13.54
CA ASN A 195 -2.19 -19.96 -13.57
C ASN A 195 -0.90 -20.28 -14.35
N GLU A 196 -0.67 -19.66 -15.49
CA GLU A 196 0.58 -19.82 -16.25
C GLU A 196 1.80 -19.36 -15.44
N ILE A 197 1.69 -18.23 -14.75
CA ILE A 197 2.75 -17.71 -13.88
C ILE A 197 3.02 -18.69 -12.73
N GLN A 198 1.97 -19.23 -12.10
CA GLN A 198 2.12 -20.24 -11.04
C GLN A 198 2.94 -21.44 -11.50
N ILE A 199 2.63 -21.98 -12.68
CA ILE A 199 3.38 -23.10 -13.27
C ILE A 199 4.87 -22.75 -13.49
N ILE A 200 5.14 -21.52 -13.92
CA ILE A 200 6.52 -21.03 -14.11
C ILE A 200 7.24 -20.88 -12.78
N GLU A 201 6.59 -20.31 -11.77
CA GLU A 201 7.17 -20.16 -10.43
C GLU A 201 7.52 -21.51 -9.79
N ASP A 202 6.67 -22.52 -9.95
CA ASP A 202 6.97 -23.87 -9.47
C ASP A 202 8.21 -24.47 -10.16
N ARG A 203 8.37 -24.24 -11.47
CA ARG A 203 9.58 -24.66 -12.19
C ARG A 203 10.82 -23.88 -11.72
N LEU A 204 10.70 -22.57 -11.51
CA LEU A 204 11.79 -21.73 -11.01
C LEU A 204 12.23 -22.14 -9.59
N LYS A 205 11.30 -22.60 -8.75
CA LYS A 205 11.61 -23.16 -7.42
C LYS A 205 12.53 -24.39 -7.54
N ILE A 206 12.21 -25.29 -8.47
CA ILE A 206 13.04 -26.46 -8.75
C ILE A 206 14.42 -26.06 -9.25
N TYR A 207 14.50 -25.10 -10.18
CA TYR A 207 15.79 -24.60 -10.69
C TYR A 207 16.67 -24.02 -9.58
N LYS A 208 16.11 -23.22 -8.68
CA LYS A 208 16.85 -22.67 -7.52
C LYS A 208 17.37 -23.75 -6.60
N GLN A 209 16.63 -24.83 -6.43
CA GLN A 209 17.10 -25.98 -5.65
C GLN A 209 18.26 -26.68 -6.35
N LEU A 210 18.17 -26.90 -7.66
CA LEU A 210 19.25 -27.49 -8.46
C LEU A 210 20.52 -26.63 -8.47
N GLU A 211 20.36 -25.29 -8.53
CA GLU A 211 21.49 -24.35 -8.41
C GLU A 211 22.20 -24.50 -7.04
N LYS A 212 21.42 -24.62 -5.96
CA LYS A 212 21.97 -24.82 -4.62
C LYS A 212 22.73 -26.16 -4.52
N GLU A 213 22.15 -27.23 -5.02
CA GLU A 213 22.79 -28.56 -5.07
C GLU A 213 24.08 -28.52 -5.92
N GLN A 214 24.07 -27.77 -7.04
CA GLN A 214 25.25 -27.60 -7.88
C GLN A 214 26.36 -26.89 -7.12
N GLU A 215 26.05 -25.81 -6.37
CA GLU A 215 27.05 -25.06 -5.59
C GLU A 215 27.64 -25.91 -4.45
N GLU A 216 26.82 -26.73 -3.80
CA GLU A 216 27.30 -27.69 -2.79
C GLU A 216 28.26 -28.71 -3.39
N LEU A 217 27.95 -29.25 -4.60
CA LEU A 217 28.82 -30.16 -5.30
C LEU A 217 30.12 -29.48 -5.78
N LYS A 218 30.06 -28.25 -6.26
CA LYS A 218 31.26 -27.46 -6.62
C LYS A 218 32.17 -27.26 -5.42
N THR A 219 31.62 -26.96 -4.25
CA THR A 219 32.38 -26.81 -3.01
C THR A 219 33.11 -28.13 -2.64
N LYS A 220 32.39 -29.22 -2.64
CA LYS A 220 32.99 -30.58 -2.38
C LYS A 220 34.07 -30.91 -3.41
N LEU A 221 33.83 -30.61 -4.68
CA LEU A 221 34.79 -30.85 -5.76
C LEU A 221 36.06 -30.00 -5.57
N TYR A 222 35.90 -28.70 -5.21
CA TYR A 222 37.01 -27.83 -4.90
C TYR A 222 37.89 -28.38 -3.78
N GLU A 223 37.32 -28.79 -2.66
CA GLU A 223 38.04 -29.35 -1.53
C GLU A 223 38.76 -30.66 -1.90
N SER A 224 38.11 -31.52 -2.69
CA SER A 224 38.68 -32.77 -3.15
C SER A 224 39.85 -32.57 -4.13
N MET A 225 39.72 -31.62 -5.05
CA MET A 225 40.81 -31.30 -6.00
C MET A 225 42.00 -30.66 -5.26
N LEU A 226 41.71 -29.77 -4.30
CA LEU A 226 42.76 -29.11 -3.49
C LEU A 226 43.56 -30.17 -2.68
N SER A 227 42.87 -31.06 -1.97
CA SER A 227 43.50 -32.12 -1.18
C SER A 227 44.28 -33.14 -2.01
N SER A 228 43.86 -33.38 -3.25
CA SER A 228 44.52 -34.31 -4.18
C SER A 228 45.60 -33.65 -5.04
N GLY A 229 45.82 -32.32 -4.93
CA GLY A 229 46.80 -31.58 -5.74
C GLY A 229 46.45 -31.49 -7.24
N ILE A 230 45.21 -31.76 -7.60
CA ILE A 230 44.74 -31.74 -9.00
C ILE A 230 44.32 -30.31 -9.38
N LYS A 231 45.06 -29.70 -10.29
CA LYS A 231 44.74 -28.33 -10.75
C LYS A 231 43.79 -28.28 -11.94
N THR A 232 43.83 -29.30 -12.79
CA THR A 232 42.96 -29.37 -13.99
C THR A 232 42.67 -30.86 -14.31
N TRP A 233 41.43 -31.11 -14.67
CA TRP A 233 40.99 -32.45 -15.12
C TRP A 233 39.91 -32.29 -16.20
N THR A 234 39.94 -33.20 -17.17
CA THR A 234 38.91 -33.28 -18.23
C THR A 234 38.14 -34.59 -18.07
N THR A 235 36.83 -34.44 -17.91
CA THR A 235 35.93 -35.61 -17.77
C THR A 235 35.87 -36.41 -19.08
N PRO A 236 35.43 -37.70 -19.04
CA PRO A 236 35.19 -38.49 -20.28
C PRO A 236 34.19 -37.83 -21.23
N ASN A 237 33.28 -36.99 -20.73
CA ASN A 237 32.29 -36.23 -21.48
C ASN A 237 32.82 -34.88 -21.97
N ASN A 238 34.14 -34.70 -21.99
CA ASN A 238 34.85 -33.50 -22.50
C ASN A 238 34.54 -32.19 -21.71
N ILE A 239 34.19 -32.30 -20.42
CA ILE A 239 34.01 -31.15 -19.53
C ILE A 239 35.34 -30.87 -18.85
N LYS A 240 35.95 -29.71 -19.10
CA LYS A 240 37.17 -29.27 -18.43
C LYS A 240 36.86 -28.61 -17.07
N ILE A 241 37.44 -29.15 -16.01
CA ILE A 241 37.34 -28.63 -14.65
C ILE A 241 38.69 -28.06 -14.26
N THR A 242 38.72 -26.84 -13.72
CA THR A 242 39.94 -26.14 -13.31
C THR A 242 39.77 -25.61 -11.90
N LEU A 243 40.69 -25.94 -11.02
CA LEU A 243 40.77 -25.36 -9.68
C LEU A 243 41.32 -23.93 -9.78
N VAL A 244 40.55 -22.98 -9.32
CA VAL A 244 41.01 -21.58 -9.14
C VAL A 244 41.21 -21.36 -7.66
N GLU A 245 42.45 -21.13 -7.27
CA GLU A 245 42.81 -20.90 -5.85
C GLU A 245 42.20 -19.58 -5.36
N GLU A 246 41.78 -19.56 -4.10
CA GLU A 246 41.25 -18.36 -3.45
C GLU A 246 42.31 -17.26 -3.37
N ILE A 247 41.93 -16.04 -3.73
CA ILE A 247 42.73 -14.86 -3.53
C ILE A 247 42.16 -14.13 -2.29
N PRO A 248 42.91 -14.07 -1.18
CA PRO A 248 42.41 -13.40 0.02
C PRO A 248 42.11 -11.93 -0.27
N ALA A 249 41.00 -11.44 0.31
CA ALA A 249 40.63 -10.03 0.20
C ALA A 249 41.78 -9.13 0.71
N SER A 250 42.20 -8.20 -0.12
CA SER A 250 43.19 -7.19 0.28
C SER A 250 42.50 -5.86 0.55
N VAL A 251 42.90 -5.22 1.64
CA VAL A 251 42.43 -3.86 1.95
C VAL A 251 43.30 -2.88 1.18
N ILE A 252 42.75 -2.27 0.16
CA ILE A 252 43.40 -1.11 -0.50
C ILE A 252 42.98 0.13 0.29
N LYS A 253 43.96 0.83 0.87
CA LYS A 253 43.71 2.14 1.48
C LYS A 253 43.67 3.17 0.35
N GLU A 254 42.51 3.73 0.10
CA GLU A 254 42.33 4.86 -0.79
C GLU A 254 42.15 6.13 0.04
N GLU A 255 42.88 7.18 -0.31
CA GLU A 255 42.64 8.50 0.25
C GLU A 255 41.35 9.05 -0.39
N LYS A 256 40.33 9.27 0.43
CA LYS A 256 39.10 9.94 0.02
C LYS A 256 38.99 11.28 0.72
N PHE A 257 38.50 12.26 -0.04
CA PHE A 257 38.17 13.56 0.54
C PHE A 257 37.00 13.40 1.52
N ASP A 258 37.23 13.80 2.78
CA ASP A 258 36.19 13.80 3.81
C ASP A 258 35.32 15.05 3.66
N GLU A 259 34.27 14.89 2.85
CA GLU A 259 33.35 15.97 2.52
C GLU A 259 32.56 16.42 3.75
N GLU A 260 32.23 15.51 4.68
CA GLU A 260 31.41 15.83 5.86
C GLU A 260 32.19 16.67 6.84
N THR A 261 33.42 16.28 7.17
CA THR A 261 34.28 17.08 8.03
C THR A 261 34.63 18.44 7.39
N PHE A 262 34.90 18.45 6.09
CA PHE A 262 35.14 19.69 5.36
C PHE A 262 33.97 20.67 5.37
N LYS A 263 32.72 20.17 5.25
CA LYS A 263 31.48 20.97 5.36
C LYS A 263 31.34 21.63 6.71
N ILE A 264 31.73 20.93 7.78
CA ILE A 264 31.62 21.44 9.15
C ILE A 264 32.67 22.51 9.41
N GLU A 265 33.89 22.23 9.02
CA GLU A 265 35.05 23.09 9.33
C GLU A 265 35.17 24.30 8.38
N ASN A 266 34.68 24.18 7.15
CA ASN A 266 34.86 25.20 6.09
C ASN A 266 33.52 25.56 5.39
N GLN A 267 32.49 25.85 6.16
CA GLN A 267 31.10 26.02 5.67
C GLN A 267 30.96 27.09 4.57
N ASP A 268 31.68 28.20 4.70
CA ASP A 268 31.59 29.33 3.74
C ASP A 268 32.31 28.99 2.43
N VAL A 269 33.42 28.31 2.48
CA VAL A 269 34.17 27.84 1.31
C VAL A 269 33.34 26.76 0.58
N TYR A 270 32.77 25.81 1.34
CA TYR A 270 31.95 24.74 0.77
C TYR A 270 30.73 25.31 -0.02
N LYS A 271 30.05 26.31 0.53
CA LYS A 271 28.91 26.95 -0.14
C LYS A 271 29.27 27.60 -1.49
N GLN A 272 30.45 28.17 -1.62
CA GLN A 272 30.92 28.81 -2.87
C GLN A 272 31.12 27.80 -4.01
N TYR A 273 31.40 26.53 -3.68
CA TYR A 273 31.68 25.48 -4.66
C TYR A 273 30.52 24.50 -4.85
N LEU A 274 29.36 24.72 -4.16
CA LEU A 274 28.15 23.94 -4.39
C LEU A 274 27.62 24.18 -5.79
N LYS A 275 27.52 23.10 -6.58
CA LYS A 275 26.80 23.10 -7.86
C LYS A 275 25.49 22.33 -7.70
N ILE A 276 24.42 22.94 -8.15
CA ILE A 276 23.14 22.24 -8.29
C ILE A 276 23.29 21.25 -9.45
N VAL A 277 23.32 19.95 -9.15
CA VAL A 277 23.36 18.88 -10.14
C VAL A 277 21.98 18.22 -10.19
N GLU A 278 21.30 18.37 -11.31
CA GLU A 278 20.04 17.63 -11.53
C GLU A 278 20.35 16.13 -11.69
N LYS A 279 20.05 15.32 -10.66
CA LYS A 279 20.05 13.88 -10.79
C LYS A 279 18.70 13.45 -11.37
N LYS A 280 18.68 12.96 -12.62
CA LYS A 280 17.52 12.25 -13.15
C LYS A 280 17.28 11.01 -12.29
N LYS A 281 16.20 10.99 -11.53
CA LYS A 281 15.69 9.74 -10.97
C LYS A 281 15.17 8.90 -12.13
N ASN A 282 15.74 7.72 -12.33
CA ASN A 282 15.18 6.78 -13.30
C ASN A 282 13.76 6.45 -12.87
N GLY A 283 12.80 6.73 -13.75
CA GLY A 283 11.43 6.29 -13.57
C GLY A 283 11.40 4.76 -13.46
N ARG A 284 10.54 4.23 -12.59
CA ARG A 284 10.33 2.79 -12.44
C ARG A 284 9.10 2.40 -13.23
N LYS A 285 9.24 1.43 -14.14
CA LYS A 285 8.08 0.82 -14.81
C LYS A 285 7.21 0.10 -13.77
N GLY A 286 5.89 0.14 -13.95
CA GLY A 286 4.98 -0.70 -13.19
C GLY A 286 5.37 -2.17 -13.34
N PHE A 287 5.23 -2.96 -12.28
CA PHE A 287 5.49 -4.40 -12.29
C PHE A 287 4.50 -5.13 -11.38
N ILE A 288 4.27 -6.39 -11.68
CA ILE A 288 3.44 -7.26 -10.83
C ILE A 288 4.37 -7.91 -9.79
N ARG A 289 4.01 -7.79 -8.51
CA ARG A 289 4.67 -8.55 -7.44
C ARG A 289 3.89 -9.83 -7.21
N ILE A 290 4.58 -10.96 -7.33
CA ILE A 290 4.03 -12.28 -7.01
C ILE A 290 4.64 -12.70 -5.68
N SER A 291 3.78 -13.11 -4.72
CA SER A 291 4.20 -13.65 -3.44
C SER A 291 3.60 -15.05 -3.32
N VAL A 292 4.43 -16.06 -3.21
CA VAL A 292 3.98 -17.41 -2.91
C VAL A 292 3.77 -17.50 -1.39
N GLY A 293 2.57 -17.86 -0.96
CA GLY A 293 2.25 -18.08 0.45
C GLY A 293 3.18 -19.18 1.03
N LYS A 294 3.61 -19.03 2.28
CA LYS A 294 4.28 -20.12 2.99
C LYS A 294 3.23 -21.19 3.23
N GLU A 295 3.51 -22.41 2.79
CA GLU A 295 2.78 -23.58 3.27
C GLU A 295 3.01 -23.66 4.78
N ASP A 296 1.94 -23.52 5.56
CA ASP A 296 1.98 -23.83 6.99
C ASP A 296 2.32 -25.30 7.13
N LYS A 297 3.43 -25.56 7.84
CA LYS A 297 3.86 -26.91 8.20
C LYS A 297 3.12 -27.38 9.44
#